data_5dcb576e1d5825e148e496b75b93256e
#
_entry.id   5dcb576e1d5825e148e496b75b93256e
#
_cell.length_a   1.000
_cell.length_b   1.000
_cell.length_c   1.000
_cell.angle_alpha   90.00
_cell.angle_beta   90.00
_cell.angle_gamma   90.00
#
_symmetry.space_group_name_H-M   'P 1'
#
loop_
_entity.id
_entity.type
_entity.pdbx_description
1 polymer ?
#
loop_
_entity_poly.entity_id
_entity_poly.type
_entity_poly.pdbx_seq_one_letter_code
_entity_poly.pdbx_strand_id
1 'polypeptide(L)'
;MAAGSTYGNIFKFMTWGESHGEGLGVVVDGCPAGISLCEEDIQKFLNRRKPGQSKYTTPRKEDDKVSILSGVFEGKTTGTPISMVVYNKTQRSADYSEIAGYYRPGHADYTFDEKYGFRDYRGGGRSSGRETIGRVAAGAIAVKILEELGINVCAYSSRIGGINIDYNNFDLKERDNNAFNMPDSNAAIQVEKYADEKLKEQDSMGGIIECVVTGMMAGVGDPVFEKLDANLAKAIMSIGAVKGFEIGDGFAAADSTGSTNNDSFTIKDGRIVKKTNHSGGVLGGMSDGSDIIIRAAVKPTPSIARTQETVSKSGEDIEVSIKGRHDPMIVPRAVVVVEAMTAVTLVDMIFTNMTSRIDRITEFYKRD
;
A
#
# COMPACT_ATOMS: atom_id res chain seq x y z
N MET A 1 -2.50 13.49 -21.80
CA MET A 1 -3.33 12.76 -20.81
C MET A 1 -2.39 12.18 -19.76
N ALA A 2 -2.72 12.33 -18.47
CA ALA A 2 -1.92 11.73 -17.41
C ALA A 2 -2.02 10.20 -17.51
N ALA A 3 -0.89 9.50 -17.42
CA ALA A 3 -0.82 8.04 -17.45
C ALA A 3 -1.24 7.48 -16.07
N GLY A 4 -2.54 7.51 -15.77
CA GLY A 4 -3.10 7.15 -14.44
C GLY A 4 -2.86 5.72 -13.98
N SER A 5 -2.26 4.85 -14.81
CA SER A 5 -1.94 3.45 -14.48
C SER A 5 -0.43 3.19 -14.34
N THR A 6 0.40 4.24 -14.44
CA THR A 6 1.87 4.15 -14.31
C THR A 6 2.33 4.93 -13.08
N TYR A 7 3.28 4.38 -12.34
CA TYR A 7 3.91 4.98 -11.16
C TYR A 7 5.43 4.77 -11.21
N GLY A 8 6.20 5.77 -10.73
CA GLY A 8 7.67 5.79 -10.72
C GLY A 8 8.27 6.49 -11.94
N ASN A 9 9.55 6.81 -11.86
CA ASN A 9 10.35 7.49 -12.88
C ASN A 9 11.37 6.56 -13.51
N ILE A 10 12.32 6.04 -12.72
CA ILE A 10 13.36 5.10 -13.12
C ILE A 10 12.91 3.68 -12.82
N PHE A 11 12.67 3.36 -11.55
CA PHE A 11 11.99 2.12 -11.17
C PHE A 11 10.49 2.37 -11.24
N LYS A 12 9.89 1.99 -12.33
CA LYS A 12 8.47 2.28 -12.61
C LYS A 12 7.69 1.02 -12.92
N PHE A 13 6.40 1.08 -12.67
CA PHE A 13 5.51 0.01 -13.07
C PHE A 13 4.20 0.55 -13.65
N MET A 14 3.57 -0.26 -14.51
CA MET A 14 2.24 -0.02 -15.05
C MET A 14 1.34 -1.21 -14.73
N THR A 15 0.18 -0.95 -14.11
CA THR A 15 -0.83 -1.97 -13.86
C THR A 15 -1.94 -1.94 -14.91
N TRP A 16 -2.48 -3.11 -15.26
CA TRP A 16 -3.56 -3.29 -16.20
C TRP A 16 -4.54 -4.37 -15.75
N GLY A 17 -5.68 -4.48 -16.43
CA GLY A 17 -6.74 -5.44 -16.12
C GLY A 17 -7.71 -4.97 -15.04
N GLU A 18 -8.82 -5.67 -14.91
CA GLU A 18 -9.95 -5.36 -14.04
C GLU A 18 -10.36 -6.56 -13.21
N SER A 19 -11.12 -6.27 -12.12
CA SER A 19 -11.55 -7.29 -11.15
C SER A 19 -12.44 -8.39 -11.73
N HIS A 20 -13.12 -8.13 -12.84
CA HIS A 20 -14.03 -9.05 -13.54
C HIS A 20 -13.59 -9.32 -14.99
N GLY A 21 -12.41 -8.85 -15.40
CA GLY A 21 -11.74 -9.25 -16.64
C GLY A 21 -11.10 -10.64 -16.53
N GLU A 22 -10.38 -11.08 -17.55
CA GLU A 22 -9.69 -12.37 -17.57
C GLU A 22 -8.55 -12.44 -16.55
N GLY A 23 -7.89 -11.30 -16.28
CA GLY A 23 -6.79 -11.21 -15.34
C GLY A 23 -6.39 -9.77 -15.03
N LEU A 24 -5.46 -9.65 -14.12
CA LEU A 24 -4.76 -8.41 -13.80
C LEU A 24 -3.26 -8.64 -13.92
N GLY A 25 -2.55 -7.61 -14.34
CA GLY A 25 -1.11 -7.73 -14.47
C GLY A 25 -0.39 -6.44 -14.18
N VAL A 26 0.92 -6.56 -14.18
CA VAL A 26 1.86 -5.45 -14.01
C VAL A 26 3.07 -5.66 -14.90
N VAL A 27 3.57 -4.58 -15.43
CA VAL A 27 4.88 -4.52 -16.07
C VAL A 27 5.76 -3.61 -15.22
N VAL A 28 6.89 -4.13 -14.73
CA VAL A 28 7.92 -3.38 -14.01
C VAL A 28 9.07 -3.11 -14.95
N ASP A 29 9.48 -1.86 -15.07
CA ASP A 29 10.62 -1.41 -15.86
C ASP A 29 11.64 -0.69 -14.97
N GLY A 30 12.92 -0.70 -15.35
CA GLY A 30 14.01 -0.11 -14.58
C GLY A 30 14.51 -0.97 -13.41
N CYS A 31 14.16 -2.26 -13.36
CA CYS A 31 14.75 -3.21 -12.41
C CYS A 31 16.18 -3.56 -12.86
N PRO A 32 17.21 -3.45 -12.01
CA PRO A 32 18.56 -3.87 -12.33
C PRO A 32 18.65 -5.35 -12.70
N ALA A 33 19.60 -5.70 -13.56
CA ALA A 33 19.93 -7.09 -13.83
C ALA A 33 20.62 -7.77 -12.65
N GLY A 34 20.45 -9.08 -12.50
CA GLY A 34 21.21 -9.90 -11.54
C GLY A 34 20.51 -10.13 -10.19
N ILE A 35 19.35 -9.52 -9.93
CA ILE A 35 18.55 -9.80 -8.72
C ILE A 35 17.98 -11.23 -8.83
N SER A 36 18.19 -12.05 -7.80
CA SER A 36 17.54 -13.36 -7.72
C SER A 36 16.03 -13.20 -7.59
N LEU A 37 15.25 -13.76 -8.52
CA LEU A 37 13.80 -13.59 -8.57
C LEU A 37 13.11 -14.83 -9.16
N CYS A 38 12.08 -15.30 -8.43
CA CYS A 38 11.15 -16.33 -8.90
C CYS A 38 9.71 -15.99 -8.49
N GLU A 39 8.74 -16.75 -8.98
CA GLU A 39 7.33 -16.54 -8.64
C GLU A 39 7.05 -16.66 -7.14
N GLU A 40 7.74 -17.55 -6.44
CA GLU A 40 7.59 -17.76 -4.99
C GLU A 40 7.95 -16.52 -4.17
N ASP A 41 8.92 -15.74 -4.61
CA ASP A 41 9.30 -14.48 -3.95
C ASP A 41 8.13 -13.49 -3.97
N ILE A 42 7.47 -13.37 -5.11
CA ILE A 42 6.32 -12.49 -5.31
C ILE A 42 5.08 -13.05 -4.61
N GLN A 43 4.89 -14.38 -4.70
CA GLN A 43 3.73 -15.07 -4.14
C GLN A 43 3.62 -14.92 -2.62
N LYS A 44 4.75 -14.85 -1.89
CA LYS A 44 4.77 -14.58 -0.44
C LYS A 44 4.03 -13.28 -0.10
N PHE A 45 4.27 -12.21 -0.86
CA PHE A 45 3.61 -10.93 -0.68
C PHE A 45 2.14 -10.98 -1.11
N LEU A 46 1.84 -11.61 -2.25
CA LEU A 46 0.47 -11.79 -2.72
C LEU A 46 -0.37 -12.64 -1.75
N ASN A 47 0.23 -13.62 -1.09
CA ASN A 47 -0.45 -14.42 -0.06
C ASN A 47 -0.90 -13.58 1.14
N ARG A 48 -0.16 -12.54 1.52
CA ARG A 48 -0.56 -11.59 2.58
C ARG A 48 -1.70 -10.68 2.13
N ARG A 49 -1.83 -10.42 0.80
CA ARG A 49 -2.87 -9.58 0.20
C ARG A 49 -4.17 -10.33 -0.10
N LYS A 50 -4.11 -11.60 -0.47
CA LYS A 50 -5.24 -12.36 -1.02
C LYS A 50 -6.47 -12.35 -0.11
N PRO A 51 -7.70 -12.54 -0.66
CA PRO A 51 -8.93 -12.66 0.13
C PRO A 51 -8.99 -14.00 0.88
N GLY A 52 -9.92 -14.10 1.84
CA GLY A 52 -10.23 -15.38 2.51
C GLY A 52 -9.24 -15.84 3.56
N GLN A 53 -8.48 -14.93 4.17
CA GLN A 53 -7.46 -15.26 5.18
C GLN A 53 -8.04 -15.42 6.60
N SER A 54 -9.21 -14.86 6.89
CA SER A 54 -9.88 -14.95 8.19
C SER A 54 -11.40 -14.78 8.03
N LYS A 55 -12.16 -15.05 9.11
CA LYS A 55 -13.60 -14.78 9.18
C LYS A 55 -13.95 -13.30 9.03
N TYR A 56 -12.99 -12.41 9.18
CA TYR A 56 -13.13 -10.94 9.06
C TYR A 56 -12.83 -10.43 7.65
N THR A 57 -12.48 -11.30 6.72
CA THR A 57 -12.28 -10.96 5.31
C THR A 57 -13.35 -11.61 4.45
N THR A 58 -13.45 -11.18 3.19
CA THR A 58 -14.41 -11.78 2.25
C THR A 58 -14.25 -13.30 2.17
N PRO A 59 -15.34 -14.08 2.08
CA PRO A 59 -15.30 -15.53 1.91
C PRO A 59 -14.83 -15.98 0.51
N ARG A 60 -14.46 -15.04 -0.37
CA ARG A 60 -13.86 -15.38 -1.67
C ARG A 60 -12.54 -16.11 -1.45
N LYS A 61 -12.34 -17.17 -2.22
CA LYS A 61 -11.07 -17.89 -2.26
C LYS A 61 -10.45 -17.69 -3.64
N GLU A 62 -9.37 -16.92 -3.69
CA GLU A 62 -8.55 -16.72 -4.87
C GLU A 62 -7.11 -17.04 -4.48
N ASP A 63 -6.44 -17.84 -5.27
CA ASP A 63 -5.04 -18.21 -5.01
C ASP A 63 -4.10 -17.06 -5.34
N ASP A 64 -4.56 -16.12 -6.20
CA ASP A 64 -3.78 -15.01 -6.75
C ASP A 64 -2.41 -15.47 -7.27
N LYS A 65 -2.41 -16.65 -7.93
CA LYS A 65 -1.19 -17.27 -8.43
C LYS A 65 -0.58 -16.40 -9.52
N VAL A 66 0.62 -15.91 -9.27
CA VAL A 66 1.37 -15.09 -10.22
C VAL A 66 2.13 -15.96 -11.20
N SER A 67 2.27 -15.47 -12.44
CA SER A 67 3.18 -15.99 -13.44
C SER A 67 4.06 -14.86 -13.96
N ILE A 68 5.37 -15.08 -14.02
CA ILE A 68 6.35 -14.18 -14.65
C ILE A 68 6.43 -14.53 -16.12
N LEU A 69 6.20 -13.56 -17.00
CA LEU A 69 6.16 -13.78 -18.46
C LEU A 69 7.42 -13.30 -19.16
N SER A 70 8.19 -12.39 -18.56
CA SER A 70 9.43 -11.83 -19.12
C SER A 70 10.32 -11.22 -18.05
N GLY A 71 11.55 -10.88 -18.42
CA GLY A 71 12.49 -10.12 -17.57
C GLY A 71 13.26 -10.96 -16.55
N VAL A 72 13.11 -12.29 -16.58
CA VAL A 72 13.85 -13.25 -15.73
C VAL A 72 14.42 -14.37 -16.57
N PHE A 73 15.67 -14.70 -16.36
CA PHE A 73 16.37 -15.82 -16.99
C PHE A 73 17.25 -16.53 -15.95
N GLU A 74 17.16 -17.85 -15.88
CA GLU A 74 17.88 -18.69 -14.89
C GLU A 74 17.76 -18.18 -13.44
N GLY A 75 16.55 -17.72 -13.06
CA GLY A 75 16.25 -17.23 -11.71
C GLY A 75 16.83 -15.86 -11.38
N LYS A 76 17.27 -15.08 -12.38
CA LYS A 76 17.79 -13.72 -12.20
C LYS A 76 17.12 -12.73 -13.14
N THR A 77 16.94 -11.50 -12.66
CA THR A 77 16.47 -10.39 -13.51
C THR A 77 17.47 -10.08 -14.61
N THR A 78 16.95 -9.69 -15.78
CA THR A 78 17.79 -9.45 -16.97
C THR A 78 18.02 -7.97 -17.27
N GLY A 79 17.43 -7.04 -16.47
CA GLY A 79 17.46 -5.61 -16.77
C GLY A 79 16.43 -5.16 -17.82
N THR A 80 15.62 -6.09 -18.33
CA THR A 80 14.52 -5.80 -19.27
C THR A 80 13.18 -5.80 -18.53
N PRO A 81 12.08 -5.29 -19.13
CA PRO A 81 10.80 -5.23 -18.45
C PRO A 81 10.30 -6.59 -17.94
N ILE A 82 9.92 -6.62 -16.66
CA ILE A 82 9.36 -7.80 -15.99
C ILE A 82 7.85 -7.71 -16.08
N SER A 83 7.24 -8.60 -16.87
CA SER A 83 5.79 -8.72 -17.01
C SER A 83 5.27 -9.85 -16.13
N MET A 84 4.22 -9.55 -15.36
CA MET A 84 3.58 -10.51 -14.46
C MET A 84 2.07 -10.47 -14.62
N VAL A 85 1.42 -11.62 -14.48
CA VAL A 85 -0.02 -11.77 -14.59
C VAL A 85 -0.60 -12.68 -13.51
N VAL A 86 -1.81 -12.33 -13.04
CA VAL A 86 -2.66 -13.16 -12.19
C VAL A 86 -4.02 -13.29 -12.87
N TYR A 87 -4.42 -14.53 -13.19
CA TYR A 87 -5.72 -14.80 -13.81
C TYR A 87 -6.86 -14.87 -12.79
N ASN A 88 -8.01 -14.30 -13.14
CA ASN A 88 -9.23 -14.38 -12.34
C ASN A 88 -9.91 -15.75 -12.53
N LYS A 89 -10.21 -16.47 -11.42
CA LYS A 89 -10.81 -17.81 -11.48
C LYS A 89 -12.28 -17.85 -11.03
N THR A 90 -12.70 -16.96 -10.14
CA THR A 90 -14.00 -17.08 -9.43
C THR A 90 -14.92 -15.87 -9.61
N GLN A 91 -14.76 -15.14 -10.70
CA GLN A 91 -15.63 -14.01 -11.03
C GLN A 91 -17.08 -14.48 -11.29
N ARG A 92 -18.07 -13.82 -10.65
CA ARG A 92 -19.50 -14.07 -10.85
C ARG A 92 -20.17 -12.76 -11.25
N SER A 93 -20.33 -12.55 -12.54
CA SER A 93 -20.93 -11.32 -13.10
C SER A 93 -22.42 -11.14 -12.74
N ALA A 94 -23.14 -12.24 -12.48
CA ALA A 94 -24.55 -12.21 -12.12
C ALA A 94 -24.85 -11.51 -10.78
N ASP A 95 -23.87 -11.46 -9.86
CA ASP A 95 -24.02 -10.83 -8.54
C ASP A 95 -24.14 -9.29 -8.62
N TYR A 96 -24.00 -8.69 -9.80
CA TYR A 96 -23.92 -7.24 -10.00
C TYR A 96 -25.02 -6.62 -10.89
N SER A 97 -26.00 -7.40 -11.35
CA SER A 97 -27.06 -6.90 -12.24
C SER A 97 -27.92 -5.80 -11.59
N GLU A 98 -28.22 -5.92 -10.29
CA GLU A 98 -28.99 -4.92 -9.55
C GLU A 98 -28.24 -3.58 -9.40
N ILE A 99 -26.90 -3.63 -9.34
CA ILE A 99 -26.05 -2.44 -9.14
C ILE A 99 -25.99 -1.56 -10.40
N ALA A 100 -26.41 -2.06 -11.55
CA ALA A 100 -26.41 -1.30 -12.79
C ALA A 100 -27.32 -0.06 -12.74
N GLY A 101 -28.38 -0.11 -11.94
CA GLY A 101 -29.45 0.89 -11.88
C GLY A 101 -29.26 2.02 -10.86
N TYR A 102 -28.26 1.95 -9.97
CA TYR A 102 -28.06 2.95 -8.92
C TYR A 102 -26.59 3.19 -8.61
N TYR A 103 -26.31 4.21 -7.79
CA TYR A 103 -24.95 4.55 -7.34
C TYR A 103 -24.74 4.09 -5.89
N ARG A 104 -23.80 3.17 -5.69
CA ARG A 104 -23.51 2.66 -4.34
C ARG A 104 -22.85 3.74 -3.48
N PRO A 105 -23.34 3.99 -2.26
CA PRO A 105 -22.72 4.93 -1.34
C PRO A 105 -21.23 4.60 -1.13
N GLY A 106 -20.39 5.63 -1.13
CA GLY A 106 -18.95 5.50 -0.88
C GLY A 106 -18.12 4.77 -1.95
N HIS A 107 -18.73 4.36 -3.09
CA HIS A 107 -18.04 3.76 -4.24
C HIS A 107 -17.84 4.78 -5.36
N ALA A 108 -17.05 4.38 -6.37
CA ALA A 108 -16.70 5.23 -7.50
C ALA A 108 -17.73 5.19 -8.66
N ASP A 109 -18.90 4.60 -8.45
CA ASP A 109 -19.88 4.35 -9.50
C ASP A 109 -20.28 5.62 -10.24
N TYR A 110 -20.70 6.65 -9.51
CA TYR A 110 -21.07 7.95 -10.05
C TYR A 110 -19.91 8.62 -10.78
N THR A 111 -18.73 8.65 -10.16
CA THR A 111 -17.56 9.33 -10.73
C THR A 111 -17.02 8.66 -12.00
N PHE A 112 -17.24 7.35 -12.18
CA PHE A 112 -16.91 6.65 -13.42
C PHE A 112 -17.89 7.03 -14.54
N ASP A 113 -19.20 7.05 -14.26
CA ASP A 113 -20.20 7.47 -15.24
C ASP A 113 -19.96 8.92 -15.68
N GLU A 114 -19.69 9.85 -14.75
CA GLU A 114 -19.39 11.25 -15.06
C GLU A 114 -18.09 11.42 -15.87
N LYS A 115 -17.07 10.66 -15.52
CA LYS A 115 -15.75 10.82 -16.18
C LYS A 115 -15.67 10.19 -17.55
N TYR A 116 -16.25 8.98 -17.69
CA TYR A 116 -16.07 8.15 -18.90
C TYR A 116 -17.37 8.01 -19.73
N GLY A 117 -18.49 8.54 -19.25
CA GLY A 117 -19.80 8.45 -19.91
C GLY A 117 -20.51 7.10 -19.72
N PHE A 118 -19.80 6.08 -19.24
CA PHE A 118 -20.33 4.76 -18.89
C PHE A 118 -19.37 4.03 -17.96
N ARG A 119 -19.85 2.96 -17.31
CA ARG A 119 -19.05 2.09 -16.48
C ARG A 119 -19.34 0.61 -16.74
N ASP A 120 -18.37 -0.24 -16.50
CA ASP A 120 -18.59 -1.66 -16.29
C ASP A 120 -19.09 -1.88 -14.85
N TYR A 121 -20.39 -2.13 -14.70
CA TYR A 121 -21.04 -2.31 -13.40
C TYR A 121 -20.75 -3.67 -12.74
N ARG A 122 -20.10 -4.62 -13.45
CA ARG A 122 -19.80 -5.97 -12.95
C ARG A 122 -18.78 -6.00 -11.81
N GLY A 123 -18.39 -4.86 -11.28
CA GLY A 123 -17.50 -4.74 -10.13
C GLY A 123 -16.90 -3.34 -10.00
N GLY A 124 -15.84 -3.22 -9.22
CA GLY A 124 -15.14 -1.95 -9.04
C GLY A 124 -14.14 -1.60 -10.16
N GLY A 125 -14.00 -2.46 -11.19
CA GLY A 125 -13.05 -2.26 -12.28
C GLY A 125 -11.64 -1.96 -11.79
N ARG A 126 -11.04 -0.86 -12.29
CA ARG A 126 -9.73 -0.34 -11.87
C ARG A 126 -9.71 0.25 -10.46
N SER A 127 -10.87 0.60 -9.87
CA SER A 127 -10.98 1.06 -8.47
C SER A 127 -11.20 -0.07 -7.46
N SER A 128 -11.22 -1.33 -7.92
CA SER A 128 -11.32 -2.51 -7.06
C SER A 128 -10.04 -2.74 -6.26
N GLY A 129 -10.16 -3.25 -5.02
CA GLY A 129 -9.00 -3.70 -4.23
C GLY A 129 -8.16 -4.80 -4.92
N ARG A 130 -8.68 -5.48 -5.96
CA ARG A 130 -7.87 -6.43 -6.76
C ARG A 130 -6.77 -5.77 -7.58
N GLU A 131 -6.91 -4.49 -7.94
CA GLU A 131 -5.86 -3.73 -8.63
C GLU A 131 -4.54 -3.74 -7.84
N THR A 132 -4.60 -3.83 -6.52
CA THR A 132 -3.42 -3.89 -5.67
C THR A 132 -2.54 -5.13 -5.87
N ILE A 133 -3.01 -6.17 -6.59
CA ILE A 133 -2.18 -7.31 -7.02
C ILE A 133 -0.93 -6.82 -7.76
N GLY A 134 -1.11 -5.93 -8.75
CA GLY A 134 0.00 -5.39 -9.52
C GLY A 134 0.97 -4.56 -8.67
N ARG A 135 0.44 -3.76 -7.73
CA ARG A 135 1.26 -2.97 -6.79
C ARG A 135 2.10 -3.86 -5.88
N VAL A 136 1.49 -4.89 -5.31
CA VAL A 136 2.17 -5.83 -4.40
C VAL A 136 3.22 -6.66 -5.15
N ALA A 137 2.93 -7.08 -6.39
CA ALA A 137 3.90 -7.80 -7.21
C ALA A 137 5.12 -6.93 -7.55
N ALA A 138 4.92 -5.67 -7.94
CA ALA A 138 6.01 -4.70 -8.15
C ALA A 138 6.78 -4.41 -6.85
N GLY A 139 6.04 -4.27 -5.73
CA GLY A 139 6.61 -4.04 -4.41
C GLY A 139 7.50 -5.18 -3.92
N ALA A 140 7.13 -6.43 -4.21
CA ALA A 140 7.95 -7.59 -3.86
C ALA A 140 9.35 -7.54 -4.53
N ILE A 141 9.42 -7.07 -5.78
CA ILE A 141 10.69 -6.84 -6.47
C ILE A 141 11.46 -5.70 -5.81
N ALA A 142 10.76 -4.60 -5.48
CA ALA A 142 11.37 -3.45 -4.82
C ALA A 142 11.95 -3.81 -3.44
N VAL A 143 11.26 -4.63 -2.65
CA VAL A 143 11.76 -5.10 -1.34
C VAL A 143 13.06 -5.88 -1.51
N LYS A 144 13.16 -6.78 -2.49
CA LYS A 144 14.43 -7.51 -2.75
C LYS A 144 15.58 -6.56 -3.08
N ILE A 145 15.33 -5.50 -3.85
CA ILE A 145 16.35 -4.49 -4.14
C ILE A 145 16.78 -3.76 -2.86
N LEU A 146 15.83 -3.40 -2.01
CA LEU A 146 16.11 -2.71 -0.74
C LEU A 146 16.88 -3.61 0.25
N GLU A 147 16.55 -4.90 0.30
CA GLU A 147 17.27 -5.89 1.11
C GLU A 147 18.74 -6.00 0.74
N GLU A 148 19.09 -5.97 -0.55
CA GLU A 148 20.49 -5.92 -1.03
C GLU A 148 21.22 -4.65 -0.59
N LEU A 149 20.47 -3.56 -0.31
CA LEU A 149 21.01 -2.30 0.23
C LEU A 149 20.99 -2.23 1.76
N GLY A 150 20.55 -3.29 2.45
CA GLY A 150 20.41 -3.31 3.91
C GLY A 150 19.25 -2.48 4.43
N ILE A 151 18.27 -2.16 3.58
CA ILE A 151 17.08 -1.39 3.93
C ILE A 151 15.90 -2.36 4.13
N ASN A 152 15.23 -2.24 5.27
CA ASN A 152 14.07 -3.06 5.57
C ASN A 152 12.80 -2.19 5.64
N VAL A 153 11.71 -2.68 5.05
CA VAL A 153 10.39 -2.03 5.05
C VAL A 153 9.41 -2.96 5.75
N CYS A 154 8.75 -2.48 6.79
CA CYS A 154 7.81 -3.27 7.57
C CYS A 154 6.55 -2.45 7.87
N ALA A 155 5.37 -2.99 7.55
CA ALA A 155 4.10 -2.39 7.88
C ALA A 155 3.25 -3.28 8.78
N TYR A 156 2.39 -2.65 9.58
CA TYR A 156 1.46 -3.30 10.49
C TYR A 156 0.24 -2.42 10.77
N SER A 157 -0.83 -3.01 11.29
CA SER A 157 -1.99 -2.26 11.74
C SER A 157 -1.71 -1.66 13.12
N SER A 158 -1.62 -0.33 13.21
CA SER A 158 -1.41 0.38 14.48
C SER A 158 -2.72 0.75 15.18
N ARG A 159 -3.85 0.79 14.42
CA ARG A 159 -5.18 1.09 14.95
C ARG A 159 -6.26 0.43 14.10
N ILE A 160 -7.26 -0.18 14.73
CA ILE A 160 -8.47 -0.68 14.07
C ILE A 160 -9.69 -0.33 14.90
N GLY A 161 -10.72 0.27 14.29
CA GLY A 161 -11.99 0.59 14.95
C GLY A 161 -11.87 1.48 16.18
N GLY A 162 -10.82 2.31 16.26
CA GLY A 162 -10.54 3.16 17.42
C GLY A 162 -9.64 2.52 18.49
N ILE A 163 -9.32 1.22 18.39
CA ILE A 163 -8.42 0.49 19.29
C ILE A 163 -6.99 0.62 18.77
N ASN A 164 -6.12 1.27 19.55
CA ASN A 164 -4.72 1.44 19.23
C ASN A 164 -3.88 0.31 19.82
N ILE A 165 -2.72 0.02 19.20
CA ILE A 165 -1.66 -0.73 19.86
C ILE A 165 -1.08 0.08 21.03
N ASP A 166 -0.58 -0.62 22.04
CA ASP A 166 0.29 -0.03 23.07
C ASP A 166 1.76 -0.36 22.70
N TYR A 167 2.55 0.66 22.40
CA TYR A 167 3.96 0.48 22.06
C TYR A 167 4.81 -0.13 23.20
N ASN A 168 4.33 -0.12 24.45
CA ASN A 168 4.97 -0.85 25.53
C ASN A 168 4.79 -2.39 25.42
N ASN A 169 3.76 -2.83 24.68
CA ASN A 169 3.46 -4.23 24.40
C ASN A 169 3.84 -4.65 22.97
N PHE A 170 4.60 -3.80 22.26
CA PHE A 170 4.95 -4.03 20.86
C PHE A 170 5.87 -5.24 20.70
N ASP A 171 5.39 -6.26 19.98
CA ASP A 171 6.20 -7.37 19.47
C ASP A 171 5.84 -7.61 18.00
N LEU A 172 6.79 -7.34 17.11
CA LEU A 172 6.57 -7.48 15.67
C LEU A 172 6.22 -8.93 15.26
N LYS A 173 6.62 -9.93 16.03
CA LYS A 173 6.27 -11.35 15.76
C LYS A 173 4.77 -11.57 15.87
N GLU A 174 4.09 -10.85 16.76
CA GLU A 174 2.65 -10.96 16.93
C GLU A 174 1.87 -10.45 15.71
N ARG A 175 2.45 -9.58 14.87
CA ARG A 175 1.83 -9.12 13.62
C ARG A 175 1.34 -10.27 12.74
N ASP A 176 2.13 -11.31 12.61
CA ASP A 176 1.83 -12.43 11.70
C ASP A 176 1.04 -13.56 12.41
N ASN A 177 0.81 -13.44 13.73
CA ASN A 177 0.12 -14.42 14.56
C ASN A 177 -1.38 -14.13 14.76
N ASN A 178 -1.89 -12.99 14.29
CA ASN A 178 -3.29 -12.64 14.42
C ASN A 178 -3.89 -12.14 13.10
N ALA A 179 -5.22 -12.19 13.00
CA ALA A 179 -5.95 -11.85 11.79
C ALA A 179 -5.93 -10.35 11.42
N PHE A 180 -5.40 -9.50 12.30
CA PHE A 180 -5.46 -8.05 12.19
C PHE A 180 -4.11 -7.42 11.82
N ASN A 181 -3.05 -8.23 11.74
CA ASN A 181 -1.66 -7.78 11.57
C ASN A 181 -1.24 -6.71 12.60
N MET A 182 -1.68 -6.86 13.85
CA MET A 182 -1.32 -5.98 14.96
C MET A 182 -0.13 -6.55 15.73
N PRO A 183 0.92 -5.75 16.00
CA PRO A 183 2.07 -6.18 16.80
C PRO A 183 1.84 -6.05 18.31
N ASP A 184 0.60 -6.14 18.77
CA ASP A 184 0.16 -6.14 20.16
C ASP A 184 -0.99 -7.15 20.31
N SER A 185 -0.73 -8.26 20.97
CA SER A 185 -1.70 -9.32 21.16
C SER A 185 -2.93 -8.88 21.99
N ASN A 186 -2.75 -7.99 22.97
CA ASN A 186 -3.83 -7.46 23.78
C ASN A 186 -4.78 -6.58 22.97
N ALA A 187 -4.22 -5.70 22.13
CA ALA A 187 -4.99 -4.88 21.19
C ALA A 187 -5.71 -5.78 20.16
N ALA A 188 -5.06 -6.81 19.63
CA ALA A 188 -5.65 -7.75 18.69
C ALA A 188 -6.88 -8.47 19.29
N ILE A 189 -6.83 -8.90 20.57
CA ILE A 189 -7.96 -9.52 21.27
C ILE A 189 -9.13 -8.52 21.42
N GLN A 190 -8.84 -7.25 21.71
CA GLN A 190 -9.87 -6.21 21.79
C GLN A 190 -10.53 -5.95 20.42
N VAL A 191 -9.71 -5.86 19.38
CA VAL A 191 -10.18 -5.71 18.00
C VAL A 191 -11.04 -6.91 17.59
N GLU A 192 -10.68 -8.13 17.99
CA GLU A 192 -11.47 -9.32 17.69
C GLU A 192 -12.90 -9.21 18.24
N LYS A 193 -13.06 -8.80 19.50
CA LYS A 193 -14.37 -8.61 20.12
C LYS A 193 -15.18 -7.53 19.38
N TYR A 194 -14.55 -6.39 19.11
CA TYR A 194 -15.18 -5.29 18.40
C TYR A 194 -15.58 -5.69 16.96
N ALA A 195 -14.74 -6.46 16.28
CA ALA A 195 -15.03 -6.95 14.94
C ALA A 195 -16.23 -7.92 14.93
N ASP A 196 -16.34 -8.80 15.91
CA ASP A 196 -17.50 -9.69 16.06
C ASP A 196 -18.81 -8.93 16.34
N GLU A 197 -18.77 -7.82 17.06
CA GLU A 197 -19.91 -6.90 17.25
C GLU A 197 -20.31 -6.24 15.93
N LYS A 198 -19.36 -5.67 15.19
CA LYS A 198 -19.61 -5.00 13.91
C LYS A 198 -20.15 -5.96 12.84
N LEU A 199 -19.66 -7.20 12.82
CA LEU A 199 -20.23 -8.24 11.95
C LEU A 199 -21.71 -8.52 12.23
N LYS A 200 -22.10 -8.59 13.53
CA LYS A 200 -23.51 -8.76 13.92
C LYS A 200 -24.37 -7.54 13.53
N GLU A 201 -23.80 -6.34 13.59
CA GLU A 201 -24.44 -5.10 13.17
C GLU A 201 -24.48 -4.94 11.64
N GLN A 202 -23.88 -5.85 10.87
CA GLN A 202 -23.74 -5.79 9.40
C GLN A 202 -23.00 -4.52 8.93
N ASP A 203 -22.04 -4.05 9.72
CA ASP A 203 -21.27 -2.84 9.48
C ASP A 203 -19.79 -3.17 9.23
N SER A 204 -18.98 -2.16 8.96
CA SER A 204 -17.55 -2.28 8.65
C SER A 204 -16.72 -1.32 9.49
N MET A 205 -15.40 -1.54 9.50
CA MET A 205 -14.48 -0.71 10.26
C MET A 205 -13.24 -0.33 9.45
N GLY A 206 -12.71 0.86 9.74
CA GLY A 206 -11.46 1.36 9.24
C GLY A 206 -10.33 1.20 10.24
N GLY A 207 -9.17 1.77 9.91
CA GLY A 207 -8.03 1.77 10.81
C GLY A 207 -6.85 2.56 10.27
N ILE A 208 -5.73 2.44 10.96
CA ILE A 208 -4.46 3.07 10.60
C ILE A 208 -3.41 1.98 10.42
N ILE A 209 -2.68 2.06 9.33
CA ILE A 209 -1.50 1.24 9.04
C ILE A 209 -0.28 2.12 9.28
N GLU A 210 0.66 1.64 10.07
CA GLU A 210 1.98 2.25 10.23
C GLU A 210 2.99 1.45 9.45
N CYS A 211 3.91 2.15 8.77
CA CYS A 211 5.01 1.54 8.04
C CYS A 211 6.32 2.18 8.48
N VAL A 212 7.25 1.35 8.87
CA VAL A 212 8.58 1.73 9.34
C VAL A 212 9.63 1.23 8.35
N VAL A 213 10.52 2.14 7.93
CA VAL A 213 11.68 1.82 7.10
C VAL A 213 12.93 2.01 7.92
N THR A 214 13.73 0.96 8.04
CA THR A 214 15.02 1.00 8.76
C THR A 214 16.18 0.83 7.80
N GLY A 215 17.36 1.35 8.16
CA GLY A 215 18.56 1.22 7.35
C GLY A 215 18.68 2.22 6.19
N MET A 216 17.75 3.18 6.08
CA MET A 216 17.80 4.17 5.01
C MET A 216 19.00 5.10 5.15
N MET A 217 19.74 5.31 4.06
CA MET A 217 20.83 6.29 4.01
C MET A 217 20.28 7.72 4.02
N ALA A 218 21.07 8.68 4.53
CA ALA A 218 20.74 10.10 4.44
C ALA A 218 20.92 10.64 3.01
N GLY A 219 20.07 11.61 2.62
CA GLY A 219 20.22 12.39 1.38
C GLY A 219 19.47 11.82 0.17
N VAL A 220 18.47 10.96 0.35
CA VAL A 220 17.59 10.48 -0.73
C VAL A 220 16.31 11.31 -0.76
N GLY A 221 15.97 11.85 -1.92
CA GLY A 221 14.90 12.80 -2.15
C GLY A 221 15.45 14.16 -2.57
N ASP A 222 14.59 15.01 -3.11
CA ASP A 222 14.94 16.34 -3.58
C ASP A 222 14.09 17.40 -2.88
N PRO A 223 14.63 18.60 -2.64
CA PRO A 223 13.85 19.71 -2.11
C PRO A 223 12.74 20.14 -3.10
N VAL A 224 11.80 20.93 -2.60
CA VAL A 224 10.66 21.55 -3.30
C VAL A 224 9.59 20.54 -3.67
N PHE A 225 9.50 20.02 -4.90
CA PHE A 225 8.36 19.22 -5.36
C PHE A 225 8.60 17.71 -5.33
N GLU A 226 9.85 17.27 -5.42
CA GLU A 226 10.21 15.85 -5.42
C GLU A 226 10.73 15.39 -4.04
N LYS A 227 10.14 15.95 -2.97
CA LYS A 227 10.44 15.52 -1.61
C LYS A 227 10.09 14.05 -1.41
N LEU A 228 10.89 13.37 -0.61
CA LEU A 228 10.66 11.96 -0.25
C LEU A 228 9.29 11.78 0.45
N ASP A 229 8.96 12.63 1.41
CA ASP A 229 7.66 12.61 2.11
C ASP A 229 6.49 12.88 1.15
N ALA A 230 6.63 13.80 0.19
CA ALA A 230 5.61 14.09 -0.81
C ALA A 230 5.39 12.91 -1.76
N ASN A 231 6.45 12.24 -2.22
CA ASN A 231 6.36 11.05 -3.07
C ASN A 231 5.77 9.85 -2.31
N LEU A 232 6.14 9.65 -1.04
CA LEU A 232 5.51 8.66 -0.17
C LEU A 232 4.02 8.96 0.02
N ALA A 233 3.65 10.22 0.28
CA ALA A 233 2.25 10.63 0.39
C ALA A 233 1.47 10.35 -0.90
N LYS A 234 2.00 10.69 -2.06
CA LYS A 234 1.40 10.39 -3.38
C LYS A 234 1.19 8.89 -3.57
N ALA A 235 2.19 8.06 -3.24
CA ALA A 235 2.12 6.61 -3.34
C ALA A 235 1.00 6.04 -2.46
N ILE A 236 1.00 6.39 -1.19
CA ILE A 236 0.09 5.88 -0.18
C ILE A 236 -1.34 6.38 -0.41
N MET A 237 -1.53 7.68 -0.72
CA MET A 237 -2.84 8.24 -1.05
C MET A 237 -3.43 7.69 -2.35
N SER A 238 -2.62 7.11 -3.23
CA SER A 238 -3.10 6.42 -4.44
C SER A 238 -3.74 5.05 -4.17
N ILE A 239 -3.56 4.49 -2.97
CA ILE A 239 -4.16 3.21 -2.59
C ILE A 239 -5.65 3.43 -2.33
N GLY A 240 -6.51 2.57 -2.91
CA GLY A 240 -7.95 2.64 -2.69
C GLY A 240 -8.30 2.57 -1.21
N ALA A 241 -9.28 3.37 -0.78
CA ALA A 241 -9.75 3.54 0.60
C ALA A 241 -8.80 4.31 1.55
N VAL A 242 -7.59 4.64 1.18
CA VAL A 242 -6.75 5.54 1.97
C VAL A 242 -7.31 6.97 1.92
N LYS A 243 -7.37 7.63 3.09
CA LYS A 243 -7.94 8.97 3.29
C LYS A 243 -7.03 9.93 4.05
N GLY A 244 -5.92 9.45 4.58
CA GLY A 244 -4.96 10.27 5.27
C GLY A 244 -3.57 9.67 5.20
N PHE A 245 -2.57 10.55 5.26
CA PHE A 245 -1.16 10.22 5.31
C PHE A 245 -0.49 11.11 6.37
N GLU A 246 0.37 10.54 7.17
CA GLU A 246 1.22 11.24 8.13
C GLU A 246 2.64 10.69 8.06
N ILE A 247 3.60 11.55 8.40
CA ILE A 247 5.01 11.20 8.59
C ILE A 247 5.50 11.77 9.92
N GLY A 248 6.30 11.02 10.67
CA GLY A 248 6.77 11.40 12.00
C GLY A 248 5.60 11.72 12.94
N ASP A 249 5.62 12.86 13.61
CA ASP A 249 4.55 13.30 14.49
C ASP A 249 3.25 13.65 13.73
N GLY A 250 3.33 13.83 12.39
CA GLY A 250 2.15 14.09 11.57
C GLY A 250 1.36 15.29 12.06
N PHE A 251 0.04 15.14 12.24
CA PHE A 251 -0.82 16.23 12.72
C PHE A 251 -0.51 16.67 14.16
N ALA A 252 0.05 15.81 15.01
CA ALA A 252 0.42 16.17 16.38
C ALA A 252 1.55 17.23 16.42
N ALA A 253 2.34 17.38 15.36
CA ALA A 253 3.33 18.44 15.24
C ALA A 253 2.73 19.85 15.35
N ALA A 254 1.44 20.03 14.99
CA ALA A 254 0.74 21.31 15.09
C ALA A 254 0.54 21.80 16.54
N ASP A 255 0.53 20.89 17.51
CA ASP A 255 0.37 21.18 18.93
C ASP A 255 1.73 21.34 19.63
N SER A 256 2.84 21.17 18.89
CA SER A 256 4.20 21.26 19.42
C SER A 256 4.75 22.68 19.33
N THR A 257 5.80 22.96 20.10
CA THR A 257 6.64 24.16 19.95
C THR A 257 7.93 23.78 19.24
N GLY A 258 8.64 24.77 18.67
CA GLY A 258 9.94 24.48 18.02
C GLY A 258 10.93 23.78 18.95
N SER A 259 10.96 24.14 20.23
CA SER A 259 11.85 23.54 21.24
C SER A 259 11.49 22.07 21.58
N THR A 260 10.24 21.68 21.43
CA THR A 260 9.79 20.31 21.74
C THR A 260 9.76 19.40 20.48
N ASN A 261 9.63 19.99 19.28
CA ASN A 261 9.56 19.26 18.03
C ASN A 261 10.92 19.12 17.31
N ASN A 262 11.90 19.99 17.60
CA ASN A 262 13.20 19.93 16.93
C ASN A 262 13.98 18.66 17.31
N ASP A 263 14.33 17.87 16.31
CA ASP A 263 15.20 16.69 16.44
C ASP A 263 16.68 17.12 16.57
N SER A 264 17.21 17.15 17.78
CA SER A 264 18.59 17.54 18.03
C SER A 264 19.56 16.50 17.51
N PHE A 265 20.65 16.94 16.84
CA PHE A 265 21.74 16.07 16.41
C PHE A 265 22.68 15.71 17.54
N THR A 266 23.29 14.53 17.42
CA THR A 266 24.37 14.04 18.33
C THR A 266 25.31 13.13 17.54
N ILE A 267 26.42 12.74 18.18
CA ILE A 267 27.35 11.75 17.62
C ILE A 267 27.17 10.44 18.40
N LYS A 268 26.92 9.35 17.66
CA LYS A 268 26.89 7.99 18.17
C LYS A 268 27.75 7.11 17.26
N ASP A 269 28.71 6.39 17.84
CA ASP A 269 29.64 5.50 17.13
C ASP A 269 30.33 6.19 15.93
N GLY A 270 30.75 7.45 16.11
CA GLY A 270 31.40 8.27 15.09
C GLY A 270 30.51 8.77 13.97
N ARG A 271 29.17 8.57 14.05
CA ARG A 271 28.20 9.00 13.06
C ARG A 271 27.27 10.08 13.64
N ILE A 272 26.87 11.01 12.79
CA ILE A 272 25.83 12.00 13.13
C ILE A 272 24.48 11.28 13.12
N VAL A 273 23.75 11.36 14.23
CA VAL A 273 22.41 10.80 14.39
C VAL A 273 21.50 11.83 15.10
N LYS A 274 20.20 11.65 15.05
CA LYS A 274 19.23 12.43 15.83
C LYS A 274 18.97 11.77 17.19
N LYS A 275 18.62 12.57 18.20
CA LYS A 275 18.20 12.10 19.52
C LYS A 275 16.73 11.68 19.56
N THR A 276 15.90 12.32 18.74
CA THR A 276 14.47 12.10 18.59
C THR A 276 14.15 11.97 17.08
N ASN A 277 12.93 11.61 16.74
CA ASN A 277 12.54 11.41 15.33
C ASN A 277 11.13 11.96 15.05
N HIS A 278 10.88 13.19 15.52
CA HIS A 278 9.60 13.90 15.29
C HIS A 278 9.33 14.13 13.80
N SER A 279 10.39 14.37 13.03
CA SER A 279 10.31 14.54 11.57
C SER A 279 10.04 13.24 10.81
N GLY A 280 10.10 12.08 11.46
CA GLY A 280 9.85 10.78 10.83
C GLY A 280 10.86 10.38 9.76
N GLY A 281 12.15 10.74 9.94
CA GLY A 281 13.25 10.33 9.06
C GLY A 281 13.46 11.20 7.82
N VAL A 282 12.74 12.33 7.69
CA VAL A 282 12.85 13.23 6.53
C VAL A 282 13.04 14.68 6.97
N LEU A 283 14.08 15.31 6.49
CA LEU A 283 14.40 16.73 6.70
C LEU A 283 14.62 17.42 5.35
N GLY A 284 13.94 18.53 5.12
CA GLY A 284 14.06 19.30 3.89
C GLY A 284 13.63 18.53 2.63
N GLY A 285 12.86 17.47 2.78
CA GLY A 285 12.41 16.59 1.68
C GLY A 285 13.36 15.43 1.38
N MET A 286 14.41 15.27 2.16
CA MET A 286 15.42 14.21 2.00
C MET A 286 15.48 13.32 3.25
N SER A 287 15.77 12.03 3.06
CA SER A 287 16.04 11.13 4.19
C SER A 287 17.22 11.64 5.02
N ASP A 288 17.15 11.46 6.34
CA ASP A 288 18.17 11.95 7.27
C ASP A 288 18.99 10.84 7.95
N GLY A 289 18.76 9.59 7.58
CA GLY A 289 19.43 8.42 8.14
C GLY A 289 18.75 7.81 9.36
N SER A 290 17.67 8.44 9.86
CA SER A 290 16.80 7.85 10.88
C SER A 290 15.74 6.95 10.23
N ASP A 291 15.02 6.18 11.04
CA ASP A 291 13.90 5.38 10.56
C ASP A 291 12.82 6.30 9.94
N ILE A 292 12.33 5.91 8.76
CA ILE A 292 11.21 6.61 8.15
C ILE A 292 9.94 5.99 8.72
N ILE A 293 9.09 6.82 9.34
CA ILE A 293 7.85 6.39 9.98
C ILE A 293 6.68 7.10 9.33
N ILE A 294 5.82 6.34 8.64
CA ILE A 294 4.63 6.86 7.98
C ILE A 294 3.37 6.14 8.48
N ARG A 295 2.24 6.83 8.44
CA ARG A 295 0.92 6.28 8.77
C ARG A 295 -0.08 6.56 7.66
N ALA A 296 -0.93 5.56 7.38
CA ALA A 296 -1.99 5.61 6.39
C ALA A 296 -3.36 5.35 7.05
N ALA A 297 -4.27 6.30 6.97
CA ALA A 297 -5.64 6.13 7.44
C ALA A 297 -6.51 5.49 6.35
N VAL A 298 -7.10 4.35 6.68
CA VAL A 298 -7.93 3.54 5.78
C VAL A 298 -9.38 3.66 6.22
N LYS A 299 -10.29 4.12 5.33
CA LYS A 299 -11.71 4.23 5.63
C LYS A 299 -12.37 2.85 5.76
N PRO A 300 -13.52 2.74 6.46
CA PRO A 300 -14.34 1.53 6.45
C PRO A 300 -14.73 1.11 5.03
N THR A 301 -14.96 -0.18 4.84
CA THR A 301 -15.49 -0.72 3.57
C THR A 301 -16.90 -0.19 3.33
N PRO A 302 -17.19 0.47 2.20
CA PRO A 302 -18.51 1.06 1.99
C PRO A 302 -19.61 0.04 1.61
N SER A 303 -19.23 -1.18 1.22
CA SER A 303 -20.17 -2.27 0.94
C SER A 303 -20.60 -2.93 2.24
N ILE A 304 -21.72 -2.47 2.81
CA ILE A 304 -22.31 -3.01 4.03
C ILE A 304 -23.73 -3.49 3.78
N ALA A 305 -24.21 -4.44 4.59
CA ALA A 305 -25.55 -4.98 4.45
C ALA A 305 -26.64 -4.16 5.20
N ARG A 306 -26.24 -3.10 5.90
CA ARG A 306 -27.19 -2.11 6.45
C ARG A 306 -27.85 -1.33 5.34
N THR A 307 -29.09 -0.93 5.55
CA THR A 307 -29.81 -0.02 4.64
C THR A 307 -29.11 1.32 4.57
N GLN A 308 -28.92 1.83 3.36
CA GLN A 308 -28.27 3.10 3.06
C GLN A 308 -29.11 3.87 2.03
N GLU A 309 -29.20 5.18 2.20
CA GLU A 309 -29.83 6.08 1.24
C GLU A 309 -28.90 6.30 0.04
N THR A 310 -29.47 6.36 -1.16
CA THR A 310 -28.76 6.67 -2.41
C THR A 310 -29.75 7.13 -3.48
N VAL A 311 -29.26 7.28 -4.72
CA VAL A 311 -30.08 7.64 -5.87
C VAL A 311 -29.97 6.61 -6.98
N SER A 312 -31.08 6.40 -7.68
CA SER A 312 -31.12 5.63 -8.93
C SER A 312 -30.50 6.42 -10.07
N LYS A 313 -30.16 5.75 -11.18
CA LYS A 313 -29.73 6.43 -12.42
C LYS A 313 -30.84 7.28 -13.06
N SER A 314 -32.11 7.06 -12.71
CA SER A 314 -33.24 7.88 -13.13
C SER A 314 -33.42 9.14 -12.28
N GLY A 315 -32.63 9.33 -11.23
CA GLY A 315 -32.66 10.52 -10.36
C GLY A 315 -33.71 10.44 -9.24
N GLU A 316 -34.05 9.24 -8.79
CA GLU A 316 -34.99 9.01 -7.69
C GLU A 316 -34.22 8.63 -6.42
N ASP A 317 -34.61 9.19 -5.27
CA ASP A 317 -34.08 8.77 -3.98
C ASP A 317 -34.58 7.36 -3.65
N ILE A 318 -33.66 6.48 -3.27
CA ILE A 318 -33.92 5.08 -2.95
C ILE A 318 -33.13 4.62 -1.73
N GLU A 319 -33.60 3.57 -1.09
CA GLU A 319 -32.86 2.84 -0.08
C GLU A 319 -32.29 1.55 -0.64
N VAL A 320 -31.05 1.25 -0.32
CA VAL A 320 -30.36 0.05 -0.77
C VAL A 320 -29.65 -0.66 0.38
N SER A 321 -29.59 -1.98 0.31
CA SER A 321 -28.75 -2.82 1.15
C SER A 321 -27.82 -3.62 0.24
N ILE A 322 -26.51 -3.39 0.37
CA ILE A 322 -25.55 -4.03 -0.53
C ILE A 322 -25.29 -5.45 -0.04
N LYS A 323 -26.00 -6.40 -0.66
CA LYS A 323 -25.79 -7.83 -0.43
C LYS A 323 -24.59 -8.31 -1.24
N GLY A 324 -23.78 -9.21 -0.67
CA GLY A 324 -22.65 -9.79 -1.39
C GLY A 324 -21.51 -10.24 -0.48
N ARG A 325 -20.43 -10.72 -1.12
CA ARG A 325 -19.22 -11.20 -0.43
C ARG A 325 -18.22 -10.06 -0.29
N HIS A 326 -18.49 -9.14 0.64
CA HIS A 326 -17.63 -7.99 0.89
C HIS A 326 -16.68 -8.24 2.06
N ASP A 327 -15.56 -7.52 2.10
CA ASP A 327 -14.67 -7.49 3.25
C ASP A 327 -15.28 -6.58 4.33
N PRO A 328 -15.65 -7.06 5.52
CA PRO A 328 -16.05 -6.18 6.62
C PRO A 328 -14.90 -5.32 7.11
N MET A 329 -13.67 -5.72 6.82
CA MET A 329 -12.46 -4.98 7.16
C MET A 329 -11.38 -5.25 6.11
N ILE A 330 -10.81 -4.16 5.55
CA ILE A 330 -9.74 -4.24 4.54
C ILE A 330 -8.36 -3.92 5.10
N VAL A 331 -8.27 -3.37 6.32
CA VAL A 331 -7.01 -2.87 6.91
C VAL A 331 -5.91 -3.93 6.90
N PRO A 332 -6.10 -5.18 7.36
CA PRO A 332 -5.03 -6.19 7.35
C PRO A 332 -4.50 -6.51 5.95
N ARG A 333 -5.40 -6.52 4.95
CA ARG A 333 -5.01 -6.75 3.56
C ARG A 333 -4.29 -5.57 2.93
N ALA A 334 -4.54 -4.35 3.42
CA ALA A 334 -3.89 -3.14 2.96
C ALA A 334 -2.49 -2.97 3.55
N VAL A 335 -2.13 -3.65 4.65
CA VAL A 335 -0.79 -3.60 5.26
C VAL A 335 0.31 -3.89 4.23
N VAL A 336 0.24 -5.01 3.52
CA VAL A 336 1.25 -5.35 2.50
C VAL A 336 1.21 -4.42 1.28
N VAL A 337 0.09 -3.76 1.01
CA VAL A 337 -0.01 -2.78 -0.09
C VAL A 337 0.73 -1.48 0.28
N VAL A 338 0.59 -1.03 1.53
CA VAL A 338 1.34 0.12 2.07
C VAL A 338 2.84 -0.17 2.03
N GLU A 339 3.25 -1.35 2.51
CA GLU A 339 4.65 -1.82 2.47
C GLU A 339 5.20 -1.83 1.04
N ALA A 340 4.46 -2.41 0.09
CA ALA A 340 4.83 -2.49 -1.31
C ALA A 340 4.99 -1.10 -1.97
N MET A 341 4.03 -0.20 -1.76
CA MET A 341 4.09 1.15 -2.35
C MET A 341 5.18 2.01 -1.72
N THR A 342 5.46 1.83 -0.42
CA THR A 342 6.62 2.44 0.24
C THR A 342 7.92 1.94 -0.40
N ALA A 343 8.09 0.62 -0.56
CA ALA A 343 9.30 0.04 -1.14
C ALA A 343 9.54 0.52 -2.58
N VAL A 344 8.52 0.52 -3.44
CA VAL A 344 8.63 1.02 -4.82
C VAL A 344 9.07 2.48 -4.85
N THR A 345 8.49 3.32 -3.98
CA THR A 345 8.85 4.75 -3.91
C THR A 345 10.29 4.93 -3.49
N LEU A 346 10.75 4.19 -2.49
CA LEU A 346 12.14 4.26 -2.02
C LEU A 346 13.14 3.85 -3.09
N VAL A 347 12.88 2.73 -3.80
CA VAL A 347 13.76 2.28 -4.88
C VAL A 347 13.84 3.32 -6.00
N ASP A 348 12.70 3.88 -6.44
CA ASP A 348 12.67 4.91 -7.47
C ASP A 348 13.45 6.16 -7.06
N MET A 349 13.26 6.62 -5.82
CA MET A 349 13.96 7.78 -5.27
C MET A 349 15.47 7.51 -5.06
N ILE A 350 15.87 6.31 -4.65
CA ILE A 350 17.28 5.91 -4.54
C ILE A 350 17.93 5.93 -5.93
N PHE A 351 17.28 5.39 -6.95
CA PHE A 351 17.83 5.37 -8.32
C PHE A 351 17.93 6.77 -8.90
N THR A 352 16.95 7.63 -8.65
CA THR A 352 17.01 9.05 -9.03
C THR A 352 18.21 9.74 -8.36
N ASN A 353 18.48 9.43 -7.09
CA ASN A 353 19.58 10.03 -6.33
C ASN A 353 20.99 9.60 -6.79
N MET A 354 21.13 8.52 -7.58
CA MET A 354 22.45 8.02 -8.01
C MET A 354 23.26 9.05 -8.77
N THR A 355 22.64 9.97 -9.48
CA THR A 355 23.29 11.00 -10.29
C THR A 355 23.47 12.36 -9.58
N SER A 356 23.14 12.46 -8.29
CA SER A 356 23.16 13.72 -7.54
C SER A 356 24.57 14.26 -7.29
N ARG A 357 25.61 13.42 -7.36
CA ARG A 357 26.99 13.77 -7.01
C ARG A 357 27.96 13.34 -8.10
N ILE A 358 28.76 14.28 -8.59
CA ILE A 358 29.74 14.03 -9.66
C ILE A 358 30.86 13.06 -9.22
N ASP A 359 31.29 13.13 -7.97
CA ASP A 359 32.31 12.24 -7.44
C ASP A 359 31.86 10.77 -7.47
N ARG A 360 30.59 10.46 -7.13
CA ARG A 360 30.01 9.11 -7.21
C ARG A 360 29.94 8.62 -8.66
N ILE A 361 29.51 9.49 -9.59
CA ILE A 361 29.48 9.16 -11.03
C ILE A 361 30.90 8.86 -11.53
N THR A 362 31.86 9.70 -11.18
CA THR A 362 33.27 9.53 -11.57
C THR A 362 33.83 8.24 -11.01
N GLU A 363 33.56 7.93 -9.74
CA GLU A 363 34.02 6.68 -9.12
C GLU A 363 33.44 5.45 -9.80
N PHE A 364 32.13 5.44 -10.11
CA PHE A 364 31.46 4.34 -10.81
C PHE A 364 32.04 4.07 -12.21
N TYR A 365 32.43 5.13 -12.96
CA TYR A 365 32.98 5.02 -14.30
C TYR A 365 34.51 5.05 -14.37
N LYS A 366 35.23 5.08 -13.22
CA LYS A 366 36.69 4.87 -13.24
C LYS A 366 36.97 3.53 -13.90
N ARG A 367 37.81 3.56 -14.92
CA ARG A 367 38.44 2.38 -15.48
C ARG A 367 39.70 2.12 -14.66
N ASP A 368 39.90 0.90 -14.18
CA ASP A 368 41.14 0.44 -13.58
C ASP A 368 42.32 0.58 -14.55
#